data_cb2cc22574ce37bd07f290becdfbafc3
#
_entry.id   cb2cc22574ce37bd07f290becdfbafc3
#
_cell.length_a   1.000
_cell.length_b   1.000
_cell.length_c   1.000
_cell.angle_alpha   90.00
_cell.angle_beta   90.00
_cell.angle_gamma   90.00
#
_symmetry.space_group_name_H-M   'P 1'
#
loop_
_entity.id
_entity.type
_entity.pdbx_description
1 polymer ?
#
loop_
_entity_poly.entity_id
_entity_poly.type
_entity_poly.pdbx_seq_one_letter_code
_entity_poly.pdbx_strand_id
1 'polypeptide(L)'
;MSGPIARRSTTRRAAGKLPVKDSAPSPTIRVLGIDPGTVRMGYGIVEASVERPTVMRYIECGVIAVPARKPRAERLALIGRTLRDIIAEMRPGVVAMEEAFYGENVQSTIALGEARGVALFLAGDAELAIHGYPPATVKSTVAGHGAATKTQIAFMVKAILSMRRPPEADAADALAVGICYLRHAATERSIARTAVRRRA
;
A
#
# COMPACT_ATOMS: atom_id res chain seq x y z
N MET A 1 -68.96 -7.84 -46.54
CA MET A 1 -68.15 -6.62 -46.29
C MET A 1 -67.65 -6.66 -44.83
N SER A 2 -66.41 -7.10 -44.65
CA SER A 2 -65.81 -7.37 -43.34
C SER A 2 -64.91 -6.21 -42.94
N GLY A 3 -65.23 -5.53 -41.83
CA GLY A 3 -64.37 -4.46 -41.27
C GLY A 3 -63.25 -5.04 -40.39
N PRO A 4 -62.10 -4.33 -40.21
CA PRO A 4 -60.94 -4.88 -39.56
C PRO A 4 -60.98 -4.72 -38.04
N ILE A 5 -60.52 -5.78 -37.35
CA ILE A 5 -60.41 -5.90 -35.92
C ILE A 5 -59.20 -5.06 -35.42
N ALA A 6 -59.46 -4.10 -34.50
CA ALA A 6 -58.42 -3.29 -33.85
C ALA A 6 -57.63 -4.13 -32.84
N ARG A 7 -56.31 -4.25 -33.01
CA ARG A 7 -55.39 -4.82 -32.00
C ARG A 7 -55.05 -3.76 -30.93
N ARG A 8 -55.38 -4.05 -29.66
CA ARG A 8 -54.93 -3.29 -28.50
C ARG A 8 -53.45 -3.59 -28.24
N SER A 9 -52.58 -2.59 -28.36
CA SER A 9 -51.18 -2.68 -27.93
C SER A 9 -51.08 -2.35 -26.44
N THR A 10 -50.67 -3.35 -25.64
CA THR A 10 -50.31 -3.16 -24.23
C THR A 10 -48.90 -2.63 -24.16
N THR A 11 -48.73 -1.34 -23.97
CA THR A 11 -47.46 -0.71 -23.66
C THR A 11 -46.98 -1.13 -22.29
N ARG A 12 -45.98 -2.01 -22.26
CA ARG A 12 -45.26 -2.42 -21.07
C ARG A 12 -44.40 -1.23 -20.59
N ARG A 13 -44.78 -0.64 -19.46
CA ARG A 13 -44.07 0.44 -18.78
C ARG A 13 -42.72 -0.08 -18.36
N ALA A 14 -41.64 0.42 -18.98
CA ALA A 14 -40.26 0.13 -18.56
C ALA A 14 -40.05 0.66 -17.14
N ALA A 15 -39.66 -0.23 -16.24
CA ALA A 15 -39.26 0.13 -14.88
C ALA A 15 -38.04 1.05 -14.98
N GLY A 16 -38.24 2.31 -14.61
CA GLY A 16 -37.16 3.29 -14.56
C GLY A 16 -36.08 2.85 -13.57
N LYS A 17 -34.86 2.69 -14.08
CA LYS A 17 -33.65 2.48 -13.29
C LYS A 17 -33.50 3.70 -12.38
N LEU A 18 -33.63 3.51 -11.06
CA LEU A 18 -33.39 4.57 -10.09
C LEU A 18 -32.01 5.16 -10.34
N PRO A 19 -31.82 6.48 -10.31
CA PRO A 19 -30.51 7.08 -10.48
C PRO A 19 -29.61 6.59 -9.34
N VAL A 20 -28.49 5.96 -9.69
CA VAL A 20 -27.38 5.69 -8.77
C VAL A 20 -26.92 7.06 -8.29
N LYS A 21 -27.15 7.35 -7.01
CA LYS A 21 -26.66 8.56 -6.36
C LYS A 21 -25.14 8.57 -6.55
N ASP A 22 -24.61 9.49 -7.34
CA ASP A 22 -23.19 9.78 -7.39
C ASP A 22 -22.78 10.24 -5.99
N SER A 23 -22.37 9.26 -5.16
CA SER A 23 -21.75 9.55 -3.90
C SER A 23 -20.38 10.15 -4.20
N ALA A 24 -20.10 11.33 -3.63
CA ALA A 24 -18.76 11.91 -3.67
C ALA A 24 -17.71 10.81 -3.38
N PRO A 25 -16.56 10.80 -4.07
CA PRO A 25 -15.58 9.77 -3.87
C PRO A 25 -15.18 9.71 -2.40
N SER A 26 -15.33 8.53 -1.80
CA SER A 26 -14.93 8.32 -0.40
C SER A 26 -13.46 8.69 -0.23
N PRO A 27 -13.08 9.38 0.87
CA PRO A 27 -11.69 9.74 1.11
C PRO A 27 -10.83 8.48 1.08
N THR A 28 -9.67 8.57 0.43
CA THR A 28 -8.70 7.47 0.31
C THR A 28 -7.46 7.72 1.15
N ILE A 29 -6.83 6.64 1.59
CA ILE A 29 -5.51 6.66 2.23
C ILE A 29 -4.55 6.04 1.24
N ARG A 30 -3.52 6.81 0.86
CA ARG A 30 -2.41 6.35 0.04
C ARG A 30 -1.19 6.15 0.93
N VAL A 31 -0.61 4.97 0.86
CA VAL A 31 0.52 4.52 1.70
C VAL A 31 1.73 4.30 0.82
N LEU A 32 2.85 4.87 1.19
CA LEU A 32 4.17 4.54 0.67
C LEU A 32 4.81 3.51 1.60
N GLY A 33 4.90 2.26 1.16
CA GLY A 33 5.71 1.23 1.79
C GLY A 33 7.15 1.35 1.33
N ILE A 34 8.11 1.18 2.24
CA ILE A 34 9.55 1.23 1.96
C ILE A 34 10.24 0.01 2.56
N ASP A 35 11.05 -0.67 1.75
CA ASP A 35 12.03 -1.66 2.17
C ASP A 35 13.44 -1.03 2.04
N PRO A 36 14.06 -0.57 3.15
CA PRO A 36 15.30 0.21 3.10
C PRO A 36 16.51 -0.62 2.67
N GLY A 37 17.36 -0.05 1.83
CA GLY A 37 18.66 -0.61 1.48
C GLY A 37 19.57 0.42 0.83
N THR A 38 20.92 0.27 0.97
CA THR A 38 21.89 1.25 0.45
C THR A 38 22.35 1.01 -0.99
N VAL A 39 21.96 -0.10 -1.59
CA VAL A 39 22.24 -0.47 -2.99
C VAL A 39 20.94 -0.65 -3.74
N ARG A 40 19.95 -1.20 -3.05
CA ARG A 40 18.61 -1.43 -3.55
C ARG A 40 17.63 -1.02 -2.45
N MET A 41 16.70 -0.16 -2.76
CA MET A 41 15.61 0.23 -1.87
C MET A 41 14.29 -0.07 -2.57
N GLY A 42 13.48 -0.94 -1.99
CA GLY A 42 12.14 -1.21 -2.47
C GLY A 42 11.18 -0.08 -2.10
N TYR A 43 10.27 0.24 -3.02
CA TYR A 43 9.13 1.10 -2.72
C TYR A 43 7.84 0.53 -3.30
N GLY A 44 6.73 0.81 -2.65
CA GLY A 44 5.41 0.39 -3.13
C GLY A 44 4.32 1.32 -2.67
N ILE A 45 3.44 1.70 -3.59
CA ILE A 45 2.30 2.58 -3.32
C ILE A 45 1.02 1.76 -3.37
N VAL A 46 0.33 1.72 -2.25
CA VAL A 46 -1.00 1.10 -2.12
C VAL A 46 -2.01 2.14 -1.64
N GLU A 47 -3.24 1.99 -2.07
CA GLU A 47 -4.32 2.91 -1.71
C GLU A 47 -5.56 2.11 -1.28
N ALA A 48 -6.28 2.62 -0.29
CA ALA A 48 -7.56 2.07 0.10
C ALA A 48 -8.54 3.18 0.49
N SER A 49 -9.84 2.95 0.31
CA SER A 49 -10.87 3.84 0.84
C SER A 49 -10.85 3.81 2.38
N VAL A 50 -11.04 4.97 3.00
CA VAL A 50 -11.20 5.09 4.46
C VAL A 50 -12.37 4.25 4.98
N GLU A 51 -13.42 4.11 4.18
CA GLU A 51 -14.63 3.34 4.55
C GLU A 51 -14.43 1.82 4.37
N ARG A 52 -13.63 1.41 3.39
CA ARG A 52 -13.33 0.01 3.04
C ARG A 52 -11.82 -0.23 2.97
N PRO A 53 -11.11 -0.13 4.08
CA PRO A 53 -9.64 -0.21 4.08
C PRO A 53 -9.09 -1.61 3.74
N THR A 54 -9.94 -2.63 3.70
CA THR A 54 -9.58 -3.98 3.24
C THR A 54 -9.61 -4.14 1.72
N VAL A 55 -10.27 -3.22 1.00
CA VAL A 55 -10.28 -3.19 -0.47
C VAL A 55 -9.14 -2.29 -0.92
N MET A 56 -8.01 -2.91 -1.19
CA MET A 56 -6.76 -2.22 -1.53
C MET A 56 -6.55 -2.16 -3.03
N ARG A 57 -5.99 -1.05 -3.51
CA ARG A 57 -5.62 -0.83 -4.89
C ARG A 57 -4.12 -0.67 -5.01
N TYR A 58 -3.51 -1.43 -5.90
CA TYR A 58 -2.15 -1.21 -6.37
C TYR A 58 -2.08 0.10 -7.17
N ILE A 59 -1.10 0.94 -6.88
CA ILE A 59 -0.82 2.16 -7.65
C ILE A 59 0.47 1.98 -8.42
N GLU A 60 1.60 1.77 -7.72
CA GLU A 60 2.93 1.62 -8.28
C GLU A 60 3.84 0.85 -7.33
N CYS A 61 4.91 0.27 -7.87
CA CYS A 61 6.03 -0.23 -7.09
C CYS A 61 7.30 -0.30 -7.93
N GLY A 62 8.43 -0.32 -7.28
CA GLY A 62 9.71 -0.48 -7.94
C GLY A 62 10.87 -0.61 -6.98
N VAL A 63 12.06 -0.62 -7.54
CA VAL A 63 13.32 -0.67 -6.81
C VAL A 63 14.20 0.49 -7.23
N ILE A 64 14.62 1.31 -6.28
CA ILE A 64 15.64 2.32 -6.47
C ILE A 64 16.98 1.61 -6.40
N ALA A 65 17.55 1.28 -7.56
CA ALA A 65 18.82 0.57 -7.67
C ALA A 65 19.95 1.55 -7.97
N VAL A 66 21.04 1.47 -7.19
CA VAL A 66 22.24 2.31 -7.36
C VAL A 66 23.48 1.45 -7.47
N PRO A 67 24.51 1.87 -8.27
CA PRO A 67 25.71 1.06 -8.44
C PRO A 67 26.46 0.85 -7.12
N ALA A 68 26.67 -0.41 -6.72
CA ALA A 68 27.35 -0.78 -5.47
C ALA A 68 28.79 -0.23 -5.36
N ARG A 69 29.47 0.00 -6.51
CA ARG A 69 30.82 0.57 -6.57
C ARG A 69 30.93 2.04 -6.16
N LYS A 70 29.80 2.77 -6.12
CA LYS A 70 29.82 4.17 -5.68
C LYS A 70 30.07 4.28 -4.17
N PRO A 71 30.75 5.36 -3.73
CA PRO A 71 30.86 5.68 -2.31
C PRO A 71 29.49 5.70 -1.63
N ARG A 72 29.43 5.29 -0.36
CA ARG A 72 28.18 5.17 0.40
C ARG A 72 27.37 6.47 0.40
N ALA A 73 28.01 7.61 0.63
CA ALA A 73 27.33 8.91 0.63
C ALA A 73 26.67 9.23 -0.71
N GLU A 74 27.31 8.91 -1.84
CA GLU A 74 26.73 9.11 -3.16
C GLU A 74 25.53 8.21 -3.41
N ARG A 75 25.59 6.94 -2.94
CA ARG A 75 24.46 6.01 -3.03
C ARG A 75 23.26 6.51 -2.26
N LEU A 76 23.47 6.92 -1.01
CA LEU A 76 22.41 7.49 -0.17
C LEU A 76 21.82 8.76 -0.78
N ALA A 77 22.65 9.64 -1.35
CA ALA A 77 22.18 10.85 -2.04
C ALA A 77 21.35 10.53 -3.29
N LEU A 78 21.72 9.51 -4.09
CA LEU A 78 20.96 9.06 -5.24
C LEU A 78 19.59 8.50 -4.81
N ILE A 79 19.59 7.59 -3.82
CA ILE A 79 18.38 7.02 -3.25
C ILE A 79 17.46 8.13 -2.73
N GLY A 80 18.02 9.07 -1.96
CA GLY A 80 17.25 10.15 -1.36
C GLY A 80 16.59 11.07 -2.40
N ARG A 81 17.30 11.42 -3.49
CA ARG A 81 16.70 12.20 -4.58
C ARG A 81 15.53 11.47 -5.23
N THR A 82 15.75 10.21 -5.63
CA THR A 82 14.69 9.42 -6.28
C THR A 82 13.49 9.21 -5.36
N LEU A 83 13.72 8.94 -4.06
CA LEU A 83 12.63 8.77 -3.10
C LEU A 83 11.86 10.09 -2.88
N ARG A 84 12.54 11.24 -2.89
CA ARG A 84 11.88 12.56 -2.83
C ARG A 84 10.98 12.77 -4.03
N ASP A 85 11.43 12.43 -5.23
CA ASP A 85 10.65 12.56 -6.46
C ASP A 85 9.40 11.66 -6.41
N ILE A 86 9.54 10.42 -5.91
CA ILE A 86 8.43 9.48 -5.70
C ILE A 86 7.41 10.06 -4.70
N ILE A 87 7.86 10.62 -3.57
CA ILE A 87 6.97 11.24 -2.59
C ILE A 87 6.20 12.42 -3.22
N ALA A 88 6.90 13.28 -3.97
CA ALA A 88 6.30 14.44 -4.62
C ALA A 88 5.26 14.05 -5.70
N GLU A 89 5.55 13.03 -6.49
CA GLU A 89 4.69 12.55 -7.57
C GLU A 89 3.48 11.77 -7.03
N MET A 90 3.74 10.78 -6.16
CA MET A 90 2.71 9.86 -5.67
C MET A 90 1.85 10.47 -4.56
N ARG A 91 2.33 11.48 -3.86
CA ARG A 91 1.62 12.19 -2.78
C ARG A 91 1.00 11.23 -1.76
N PRO A 92 1.81 10.38 -1.11
CA PRO A 92 1.30 9.50 -0.05
C PRO A 92 0.84 10.34 1.13
N GLY A 93 -0.15 9.85 1.89
CA GLY A 93 -0.57 10.46 3.16
C GLY A 93 0.18 9.89 4.36
N VAL A 94 0.92 8.78 4.16
CA VAL A 94 1.62 8.07 5.23
C VAL A 94 2.75 7.22 4.65
N VAL A 95 3.80 7.03 5.43
CA VAL A 95 4.92 6.12 5.14
C VAL A 95 4.87 4.93 6.10
N ALA A 96 5.00 3.73 5.56
CA ALA A 96 5.16 2.51 6.32
C ALA A 96 6.51 1.87 6.00
N MET A 97 7.28 1.47 7.03
CA MET A 97 8.60 0.84 6.86
C MET A 97 8.74 -0.38 7.74
N GLU A 98 9.53 -1.37 7.28
CA GLU A 98 9.95 -2.45 8.15
C GLU A 98 10.91 -1.92 9.23
N GLU A 99 10.72 -2.35 10.47
CA GLU A 99 11.66 -2.04 11.55
C GLU A 99 12.95 -2.82 11.35
N ALA A 100 14.08 -2.11 11.48
CA ALA A 100 15.38 -2.75 11.42
C ALA A 100 15.60 -3.60 12.68
N PHE A 101 15.85 -4.91 12.49
CA PHE A 101 16.34 -5.77 13.55
C PHE A 101 17.87 -5.85 13.52
N TYR A 102 18.48 -6.03 14.66
CA TYR A 102 19.91 -6.25 14.78
C TYR A 102 20.27 -7.55 14.03
N GLY A 103 21.02 -7.40 12.93
CA GLY A 103 21.61 -8.54 12.23
C GLY A 103 22.94 -8.94 12.88
N GLU A 104 23.40 -10.15 12.59
CA GLU A 104 24.70 -10.66 13.08
C GLU A 104 25.89 -9.80 12.58
N ASN A 105 25.71 -9.06 11.47
CA ASN A 105 26.74 -8.21 10.88
C ASN A 105 26.48 -6.73 11.17
N VAL A 106 27.31 -6.15 12.06
CA VAL A 106 27.23 -4.73 12.47
C VAL A 106 27.30 -3.77 11.29
N GLN A 107 28.15 -4.01 10.29
CA GLN A 107 28.27 -3.13 9.13
C GLN A 107 27.00 -3.12 8.28
N SER A 108 26.35 -4.26 8.12
CA SER A 108 25.08 -4.37 7.42
C SER A 108 23.95 -3.65 8.18
N THR A 109 23.94 -3.76 9.50
CA THR A 109 22.98 -3.07 10.37
C THR A 109 23.14 -1.54 10.28
N ILE A 110 24.39 -1.04 10.32
CA ILE A 110 24.68 0.39 10.15
C ILE A 110 24.20 0.86 8.76
N ALA A 111 24.56 0.13 7.70
CA ALA A 111 24.16 0.50 6.34
C ALA A 111 22.63 0.54 6.17
N LEU A 112 21.92 -0.42 6.76
CA LEU A 112 20.46 -0.42 6.78
C LEU A 112 19.90 0.79 7.55
N GLY A 113 20.48 1.10 8.71
CA GLY A 113 20.11 2.27 9.52
C GLY A 113 20.30 3.59 8.76
N GLU A 114 21.40 3.73 8.00
CA GLU A 114 21.66 4.91 7.16
C GLU A 114 20.58 5.06 6.05
N ALA A 115 20.26 3.99 5.33
CA ALA A 115 19.24 4.01 4.29
C ALA A 115 17.85 4.33 4.89
N ARG A 116 17.54 3.74 6.04
CA ARG A 116 16.34 4.05 6.81
C ARG A 116 16.31 5.52 7.27
N GLY A 117 17.44 6.05 7.73
CA GLY A 117 17.59 7.45 8.12
C GLY A 117 17.26 8.42 6.99
N VAL A 118 17.68 8.12 5.77
CA VAL A 118 17.31 8.91 4.57
C VAL A 118 15.80 8.89 4.35
N ALA A 119 15.16 7.73 4.45
CA ALA A 119 13.71 7.62 4.27
C ALA A 119 12.94 8.35 5.39
N LEU A 120 13.39 8.24 6.65
CA LEU A 120 12.82 8.95 7.80
C LEU A 120 12.93 10.47 7.64
N PHE A 121 14.10 10.95 7.24
CA PHE A 121 14.32 12.37 6.99
C PHE A 121 13.36 12.91 5.93
N LEU A 122 13.24 12.23 4.79
CA LEU A 122 12.38 12.67 3.69
C LEU A 122 10.89 12.61 4.04
N ALA A 123 10.48 11.60 4.81
CA ALA A 123 9.11 11.50 5.29
C ALA A 123 8.78 12.64 6.30
N GLY A 124 9.72 12.95 7.20
CA GLY A 124 9.59 14.07 8.12
C GLY A 124 9.60 15.44 7.42
N ASP A 125 10.49 15.65 6.43
CA ASP A 125 10.57 16.85 5.61
C ASP A 125 9.26 17.09 4.82
N ALA A 126 8.57 16.01 4.42
CA ALA A 126 7.26 16.05 3.78
C ALA A 126 6.06 16.01 4.77
N GLU A 127 6.31 16.14 6.08
CA GLU A 127 5.30 16.12 7.16
C GLU A 127 4.41 14.86 7.15
N LEU A 128 4.94 13.71 6.66
CA LEU A 128 4.21 12.45 6.58
C LEU A 128 4.28 11.69 7.90
N ALA A 129 3.16 11.13 8.34
CA ALA A 129 3.15 10.17 9.44
C ALA A 129 3.95 8.91 9.07
N ILE A 130 4.72 8.37 10.03
CA ILE A 130 5.60 7.22 9.80
C ILE A 130 5.20 6.09 10.76
N HIS A 131 5.03 4.89 10.20
CA HIS A 131 4.71 3.67 10.95
C HIS A 131 5.76 2.60 10.69
N GLY A 132 6.33 2.06 11.78
CA GLY A 132 7.25 0.93 11.75
C GLY A 132 6.53 -0.38 12.03
N TYR A 133 6.94 -1.47 11.37
CA TYR A 133 6.43 -2.82 11.61
C TYR A 133 7.55 -3.84 11.71
N PRO A 134 7.55 -4.70 12.75
CA PRO A 134 8.47 -5.84 12.81
C PRO A 134 8.27 -6.78 11.61
N PRO A 135 9.34 -7.40 11.07
CA PRO A 135 9.26 -8.33 9.95
C PRO A 135 8.25 -9.47 10.16
N ALA A 136 8.23 -10.03 11.37
CA ALA A 136 7.27 -11.10 11.73
C ALA A 136 5.81 -10.61 11.65
N THR A 137 5.54 -9.35 12.03
CA THR A 137 4.22 -8.72 11.92
C THR A 137 3.81 -8.54 10.48
N VAL A 138 4.72 -8.05 9.62
CA VAL A 138 4.45 -7.91 8.18
C VAL A 138 4.11 -9.25 7.56
N LYS A 139 4.94 -10.29 7.82
CA LYS A 139 4.73 -11.64 7.30
C LYS A 139 3.41 -12.24 7.78
N SER A 140 3.12 -12.18 9.08
CA SER A 140 1.86 -12.72 9.62
C SER A 140 0.63 -11.98 9.08
N THR A 141 0.73 -10.66 8.93
CA THR A 141 -0.36 -9.86 8.39
C THR A 141 -0.63 -10.18 6.91
N VAL A 142 0.40 -10.39 6.08
CA VAL A 142 0.25 -10.62 4.65
C VAL A 142 -0.04 -12.08 4.32
N ALA A 143 0.68 -13.01 4.93
CA ALA A 143 0.64 -14.44 4.61
C ALA A 143 -0.06 -15.31 5.67
N GLY A 144 -0.50 -14.72 6.79
CA GLY A 144 -1.16 -15.44 7.88
C GLY A 144 -0.23 -16.08 8.90
N HIS A 145 1.10 -16.10 8.67
CA HIS A 145 2.09 -16.62 9.62
C HIS A 145 3.44 -15.91 9.47
N GLY A 146 4.17 -15.76 10.59
CA GLY A 146 5.44 -14.99 10.66
C GLY A 146 6.65 -15.66 9.99
N ALA A 147 6.56 -16.95 9.66
CA ALA A 147 7.64 -17.74 9.01
C ALA A 147 7.54 -17.75 7.47
N ALA A 148 6.68 -16.92 6.87
CA ALA A 148 6.50 -16.87 5.43
C ALA A 148 7.80 -16.56 4.70
N THR A 149 8.05 -17.28 3.61
CA THR A 149 9.18 -17.05 2.71
C THR A 149 8.95 -15.82 1.84
N LYS A 150 10.01 -15.23 1.29
CA LYS A 150 9.89 -14.10 0.34
C LYS A 150 9.01 -14.44 -0.87
N THR A 151 9.09 -15.66 -1.39
CA THR A 151 8.25 -16.13 -2.49
C THR A 151 6.77 -16.16 -2.11
N GLN A 152 6.45 -16.62 -0.89
CA GLN A 152 5.07 -16.60 -0.38
C GLN A 152 4.56 -15.18 -0.20
N ILE A 153 5.37 -14.26 0.32
CA ILE A 153 5.01 -12.84 0.44
C ILE A 153 4.73 -12.23 -0.93
N ALA A 154 5.61 -12.40 -1.92
CA ALA A 154 5.40 -11.89 -3.28
C ALA A 154 4.11 -12.45 -3.92
N PHE A 155 3.83 -13.73 -3.71
CA PHE A 155 2.59 -14.37 -4.18
C PHE A 155 1.35 -13.76 -3.51
N MET A 156 1.38 -13.58 -2.20
CA MET A 156 0.27 -13.00 -1.44
C MET A 156 0.04 -11.53 -1.79
N VAL A 157 1.10 -10.73 -1.93
CA VAL A 157 1.02 -9.33 -2.39
C VAL A 157 0.35 -9.26 -3.75
N LYS A 158 0.79 -10.11 -4.71
CA LYS A 158 0.15 -10.21 -6.02
C LYS A 158 -1.35 -10.51 -5.91
N ALA A 159 -1.73 -11.47 -5.07
CA ALA A 159 -3.14 -11.88 -4.91
C ALA A 159 -3.98 -10.78 -4.25
N ILE A 160 -3.50 -10.17 -3.16
CA ILE A 160 -4.20 -9.11 -2.41
C ILE A 160 -4.44 -7.89 -3.31
N LEU A 161 -3.44 -7.50 -4.10
CA LEU A 161 -3.49 -6.32 -4.96
C LEU A 161 -3.97 -6.61 -6.38
N SER A 162 -4.40 -7.85 -6.68
CA SER A 162 -4.89 -8.30 -8.00
C SER A 162 -3.92 -7.98 -9.14
N MET A 163 -2.61 -8.12 -8.90
CA MET A 163 -1.57 -7.82 -9.87
C MET A 163 -1.48 -8.94 -10.93
N ARG A 164 -1.14 -8.59 -12.17
CA ARG A 164 -0.96 -9.57 -13.25
C ARG A 164 0.24 -10.48 -13.04
N ARG A 165 1.34 -9.94 -12.51
CA ARG A 165 2.60 -10.65 -12.22
C ARG A 165 3.07 -10.29 -10.82
N PRO A 166 3.81 -11.19 -10.12
CA PRO A 166 4.43 -10.83 -8.86
C PRO A 166 5.44 -9.71 -9.08
N PRO A 167 5.55 -8.75 -8.13
CA PRO A 167 6.57 -7.72 -8.18
C PRO A 167 7.97 -8.31 -7.90
N GLU A 168 9.01 -7.52 -8.18
CA GLU A 168 10.38 -7.82 -7.78
C GLU A 168 10.48 -7.91 -6.24
N ALA A 169 11.41 -8.72 -5.71
CA ALA A 169 11.46 -9.07 -4.29
C ALA A 169 11.43 -7.84 -3.35
N ASP A 170 12.33 -6.86 -3.56
CA ASP A 170 12.39 -5.67 -2.70
C ASP A 170 11.11 -4.80 -2.82
N ALA A 171 10.52 -4.73 -4.02
CA ALA A 171 9.25 -4.06 -4.23
C ALA A 171 8.06 -4.83 -3.59
N ALA A 172 8.13 -6.17 -3.56
CA ALA A 172 7.14 -7.00 -2.87
C ALA A 172 7.18 -6.78 -1.36
N ASP A 173 8.39 -6.71 -0.78
CA ASP A 173 8.60 -6.46 0.64
C ASP A 173 8.07 -5.04 1.00
N ALA A 174 8.33 -4.04 0.18
CA ALA A 174 7.79 -2.69 0.35
C ALA A 174 6.25 -2.63 0.26
N LEU A 175 5.64 -3.28 -0.74
CA LEU A 175 4.18 -3.38 -0.83
C LEU A 175 3.57 -4.12 0.36
N ALA A 176 4.24 -5.17 0.86
CA ALA A 176 3.79 -5.93 2.03
C ALA A 176 3.69 -5.06 3.27
N VAL A 177 4.65 -4.17 3.49
CA VAL A 177 4.61 -3.19 4.61
C VAL A 177 3.45 -2.21 4.44
N GLY A 178 3.19 -1.71 3.24
CA GLY A 178 2.04 -0.84 2.96
C GLY A 178 0.70 -1.54 3.20
N ILE A 179 0.56 -2.81 2.80
CA ILE A 179 -0.61 -3.66 3.09
C ILE A 179 -0.76 -3.86 4.60
N CYS A 180 0.35 -4.11 5.31
CA CYS A 180 0.37 -4.27 6.76
C CYS A 180 -0.24 -3.04 7.45
N TYR A 181 0.20 -1.83 7.10
CA TYR A 181 -0.36 -0.58 7.61
C TYR A 181 -1.88 -0.49 7.38
N LEU A 182 -2.35 -0.72 6.15
CA LEU A 182 -3.78 -0.60 5.82
C LEU A 182 -4.65 -1.58 6.62
N ARG A 183 -4.18 -2.81 6.86
CA ARG A 183 -4.88 -3.81 7.68
C ARG A 183 -4.92 -3.41 9.14
N HIS A 184 -3.82 -2.92 9.72
CA HIS A 184 -3.78 -2.43 11.10
C HIS A 184 -4.70 -1.23 11.29
N ALA A 185 -4.65 -0.23 10.41
CA ALA A 185 -5.53 0.93 10.44
C ALA A 185 -7.02 0.55 10.32
N ALA A 186 -7.35 -0.50 9.56
CA ALA A 186 -8.71 -1.06 9.47
C ALA A 186 -9.18 -1.62 10.82
N THR A 187 -8.32 -2.38 11.49
CA THR A 187 -8.61 -3.01 12.77
C THR A 187 -8.82 -1.96 13.87
N GLU A 188 -7.93 -0.99 13.98
CA GLU A 188 -8.03 0.11 14.95
C GLU A 188 -9.33 0.89 14.81
N ARG A 189 -9.71 1.23 13.58
CA ARG A 189 -10.99 1.92 13.30
C ARG A 189 -12.20 1.07 13.66
N SER A 190 -12.16 -0.23 13.42
CA SER A 190 -13.24 -1.15 13.79
C SER A 190 -13.43 -1.20 15.30
N ILE A 191 -12.33 -1.29 16.05
CA ILE A 191 -12.34 -1.26 17.53
C ILE A 191 -12.91 0.07 18.03
N ALA A 192 -12.45 1.20 17.50
CA ALA A 192 -12.94 2.53 17.89
C ALA A 192 -14.44 2.69 17.63
N ARG A 193 -14.96 2.24 16.49
CA ARG A 193 -16.39 2.25 16.18
C ARG A 193 -17.21 1.41 17.15
N THR A 194 -16.71 0.24 17.52
CA THR A 194 -17.39 -0.65 18.48
C THR A 194 -17.41 -0.04 19.89
N ALA A 195 -16.34 0.62 20.31
CA ALA A 195 -16.27 1.29 21.60
C ALA A 195 -17.25 2.46 21.72
N VAL A 196 -17.41 3.26 20.65
CA VAL A 196 -18.41 4.35 20.62
C VAL A 196 -19.84 3.82 20.70
N ARG A 197 -20.14 2.74 19.95
CA ARG A 197 -21.49 2.11 19.97
C ARG A 197 -21.87 1.51 21.31
N ARG A 198 -20.92 1.13 22.16
CA ARG A 198 -21.20 0.59 23.52
C ARG A 198 -21.42 1.67 24.57
N ARG A 199 -21.11 2.93 24.25
CA ARG A 199 -21.29 4.08 25.16
C ARG A 199 -22.52 4.92 24.84
N ALA A 200 -23.15 4.69 23.69
CA ALA A 200 -24.41 5.30 23.28
C ALA A 200 -25.62 4.38 23.56
#